data_cb43146946434e4c0167f5c96a0aa1a3
#
_entry.id   cb43146946434e4c0167f5c96a0aa1a3
#
_cell.length_a   1.000
_cell.length_b   1.000
_cell.length_c   1.000
_cell.angle_alpha   90.00
_cell.angle_beta   90.00
_cell.angle_gamma   90.00
#
_symmetry.space_group_name_H-M   'P 1'
#
loop_
_entity.id
_entity.type
_entity.pdbx_description
1 polymer ?
#
loop_
_entity_poly.entity_id
_entity_poly.type
_entity_poly.pdbx_seq_one_letter_code
_entity_poly.pdbx_strand_id
1 'polypeptide(L)'
;MNRTDMLKDDVLYKQAFARDLPAAKGRENATPKYNFATGHNNPEAIPSVALAEAAAAVLRREGKSLALYNLGGSALGYRGLREVVAEKLQKYRGIACSADDVLITTGSLQGIDFVNQLLLDRGDTVIVEQFTYIAVIGKLKTMGVEAIPAPLDAGGIDMARLEDILAGLAAEGRRPKYIYTIPTVQNPTGSVLDMERRRRLIDLALKFQTPIFEDECYADLIWAGEAPPSLYSMAPDNVIHIGSFSKTLAPALRVGYLVAPWEALGQILALKSDGGTGALDQMVVAEYFREHFHTHIEMLTARLKRKLDVLLEALDREFGTLVEITVPVGGLFAWLKFPDDIDVRTLSKPAAELGVAFNPGNEWSVRAEDGLHHIRVCFGLTTEGEIEEGIAALARACFRATGRPASSSNIVNAA
;
A
#
# COMPACT_ATOMS: atom_id res chain seq x y z
N MET A 1 4.51 53.25 7.37
CA MET A 1 4.65 51.89 6.89
C MET A 1 4.23 50.99 8.03
N ASN A 2 3.12 50.28 7.87
CA ASN A 2 2.47 49.57 8.97
C ASN A 2 3.23 48.25 9.23
N ARG A 3 3.48 47.91 10.49
CA ARG A 3 4.22 46.70 10.93
C ARG A 3 3.64 45.39 10.31
N THR A 4 2.38 45.44 9.87
CA THR A 4 1.65 44.33 9.22
C THR A 4 2.05 44.15 7.74
N ASP A 5 2.55 45.16 7.06
CA ASP A 5 2.95 45.10 5.64
C ASP A 5 4.39 44.58 5.45
N MET A 6 5.24 44.72 6.50
CA MET A 6 6.60 44.13 6.49
C MET A 6 6.64 42.63 6.72
N LEU A 7 5.54 42.02 7.16
CA LEU A 7 5.49 40.58 7.50
C LEU A 7 4.97 39.65 6.37
N LYS A 8 4.61 40.22 5.19
CA LYS A 8 4.01 39.43 4.12
C LYS A 8 5.00 38.64 3.27
N ASP A 9 6.28 39.01 3.22
CA ASP A 9 7.29 38.35 2.37
C ASP A 9 8.41 37.63 3.11
N ASP A 10 8.59 37.83 4.42
CA ASP A 10 9.62 37.16 5.23
C ASP A 10 9.03 36.23 6.26
N VAL A 11 8.58 35.07 5.79
CA VAL A 11 8.24 33.95 6.69
C VAL A 11 9.56 33.38 7.20
N LEU A 12 10.00 33.78 8.39
CA LEU A 12 11.31 33.46 8.98
C LEU A 12 11.67 31.97 8.91
N TYR A 13 10.70 31.07 9.11
CA TYR A 13 10.98 29.63 9.07
C TYR A 13 11.22 29.06 7.64
N LYS A 14 10.92 29.83 6.55
CA LYS A 14 11.32 29.37 5.19
C LYS A 14 12.83 29.22 5.07
N GLN A 15 13.60 30.06 5.76
CA GLN A 15 15.07 29.99 5.79
C GLN A 15 15.58 28.82 6.67
N ALA A 16 14.72 28.32 7.58
CA ALA A 16 15.02 27.23 8.49
C ALA A 16 14.51 25.85 8.00
N PHE A 17 13.88 25.76 6.83
CA PHE A 17 13.41 24.49 6.31
C PHE A 17 14.58 23.53 6.07
N ALA A 18 14.36 22.23 6.37
CA ALA A 18 15.31 21.18 6.03
C ALA A 18 15.52 21.12 4.51
N ARG A 19 16.72 20.68 4.08
CA ARG A 19 17.14 20.77 2.67
C ARG A 19 16.35 19.87 1.72
N ASP A 20 16.00 18.67 2.16
CA ASP A 20 15.43 17.63 1.31
C ASP A 20 13.93 17.43 1.55
N LEU A 21 13.18 18.54 1.69
CA LEU A 21 11.73 18.45 1.87
C LEU A 21 11.02 18.15 0.56
N PRO A 22 9.96 17.33 0.61
CA PRO A 22 9.07 17.16 -0.53
C PRO A 22 8.37 18.48 -0.89
N ALA A 23 7.88 18.58 -2.12
CA ALA A 23 7.13 19.76 -2.57
C ALA A 23 5.93 20.04 -1.66
N ALA A 24 5.71 21.33 -1.35
CA ALA A 24 4.57 21.73 -0.54
C ALA A 24 3.25 21.39 -1.25
N LYS A 25 2.29 20.88 -0.47
CA LYS A 25 0.94 20.58 -0.97
C LYS A 25 0.06 21.84 -0.91
N GLY A 26 -0.85 21.98 -1.88
CA GLY A 26 -1.91 22.99 -1.86
C GLY A 26 -2.90 22.74 -0.72
N ARG A 27 -3.68 23.77 -0.39
CA ARG A 27 -4.73 23.70 0.66
C ARG A 27 -5.98 22.95 0.21
N GLU A 28 -6.28 22.98 -1.07
CA GLU A 28 -7.46 22.37 -1.66
C GLU A 28 -7.05 21.38 -2.74
N ASN A 29 -7.70 20.21 -2.77
CA ASN A 29 -7.61 19.27 -3.86
C ASN A 29 -8.99 19.22 -4.54
N ALA A 30 -9.04 19.40 -5.86
CA ALA A 30 -10.24 19.15 -6.63
C ALA A 30 -10.63 17.67 -6.50
N THR A 31 -11.91 17.40 -6.24
CA THR A 31 -12.42 16.03 -6.26
C THR A 31 -12.72 15.64 -7.70
N PRO A 32 -11.99 14.67 -8.28
CA PRO A 32 -12.26 14.22 -9.64
C PRO A 32 -13.61 13.49 -9.71
N LYS A 33 -14.30 13.59 -10.86
CA LYS A 33 -15.57 12.87 -11.08
C LYS A 33 -15.34 11.36 -11.06
N TYR A 34 -14.26 10.88 -11.68
CA TYR A 34 -13.88 9.48 -11.75
C TYR A 34 -12.52 9.31 -11.06
N ASN A 35 -12.53 8.84 -9.81
CA ASN A 35 -11.34 8.78 -9.00
C ASN A 35 -10.71 7.37 -8.99
N PHE A 36 -9.81 7.13 -9.93
CA PHE A 36 -9.01 5.91 -9.99
C PHE A 36 -7.63 6.06 -9.32
N ALA A 37 -7.33 7.22 -8.73
CA ALA A 37 -6.04 7.44 -8.06
C ALA A 37 -6.05 6.92 -6.62
N THR A 38 -7.18 7.01 -5.94
CA THR A 38 -7.29 6.77 -4.51
C THR A 38 -7.50 5.30 -4.18
N GLY A 39 -6.58 4.73 -3.39
CA GLY A 39 -6.60 3.29 -3.03
C GLY A 39 -7.42 2.98 -1.78
N HIS A 40 -8.72 3.28 -1.77
CA HIS A 40 -9.66 2.84 -0.72
C HIS A 40 -10.94 2.24 -1.27
N ASN A 41 -11.72 1.60 -0.38
CA ASN A 41 -13.02 1.06 -0.72
C ASN A 41 -14.07 2.16 -0.82
N ASN A 42 -15.18 1.85 -1.49
CA ASN A 42 -16.36 2.70 -1.56
C ASN A 42 -16.95 2.90 -0.15
N PRO A 43 -17.42 4.12 0.21
CA PRO A 43 -18.05 4.39 1.50
C PRO A 43 -19.18 3.43 1.89
N GLU A 44 -19.94 2.91 0.94
CA GLU A 44 -20.98 1.92 1.17
C GLU A 44 -20.47 0.54 1.64
N ALA A 45 -19.16 0.29 1.52
CA ALA A 45 -18.54 -0.92 2.06
C ALA A 45 -18.25 -0.80 3.57
N ILE A 46 -18.38 0.40 4.14
CA ILE A 46 -18.12 0.64 5.56
C ILE A 46 -19.33 0.19 6.39
N PRO A 47 -19.17 -0.75 7.33
CA PRO A 47 -20.26 -1.26 8.17
C PRO A 47 -20.60 -0.27 9.31
N SER A 48 -21.05 0.94 8.95
CA SER A 48 -21.18 2.07 9.88
C SER A 48 -22.08 1.78 11.08
N VAL A 49 -23.18 1.04 10.88
CA VAL A 49 -24.11 0.65 11.95
C VAL A 49 -23.43 -0.29 12.95
N ALA A 50 -22.79 -1.35 12.45
CA ALA A 50 -22.09 -2.31 13.30
C ALA A 50 -20.87 -1.68 14.01
N LEU A 51 -20.17 -0.74 13.38
CA LEU A 51 -19.11 0.03 14.03
C LEU A 51 -19.67 0.95 15.13
N ALA A 52 -20.83 1.56 14.95
CA ALA A 52 -21.48 2.36 15.98
C ALA A 52 -21.91 1.49 17.19
N GLU A 53 -22.44 0.29 16.94
CA GLU A 53 -22.78 -0.68 17.99
C GLU A 53 -21.53 -1.16 18.74
N ALA A 54 -20.45 -1.50 18.03
CA ALA A 54 -19.16 -1.85 18.61
C ALA A 54 -18.61 -0.71 19.48
N ALA A 55 -18.65 0.54 18.98
CA ALA A 55 -18.23 1.70 19.76
C ALA A 55 -19.04 1.88 21.05
N ALA A 56 -20.36 1.74 20.95
CA ALA A 56 -21.25 1.83 22.13
C ALA A 56 -20.97 0.71 23.14
N ALA A 57 -20.72 -0.52 22.67
CA ALA A 57 -20.41 -1.68 23.53
C ALA A 57 -19.12 -1.47 24.31
N VAL A 58 -18.03 -1.11 23.63
CA VAL A 58 -16.71 -0.91 24.28
C VAL A 58 -16.72 0.28 25.23
N LEU A 59 -17.40 1.38 24.89
CA LEU A 59 -17.50 2.54 25.77
C LEU A 59 -18.28 2.24 27.05
N ARG A 60 -19.35 1.45 26.97
CA ARG A 60 -20.11 1.02 28.16
C ARG A 60 -19.28 0.08 29.03
N ARG A 61 -18.53 -0.84 28.44
CA ARG A 61 -17.76 -1.87 29.14
C ARG A 61 -16.51 -1.29 29.83
N GLU A 62 -15.73 -0.50 29.07
CA GLU A 62 -14.39 -0.09 29.51
C GLU A 62 -14.03 1.37 29.18
N GLY A 63 -15.02 2.22 28.87
CA GLY A 63 -14.78 3.62 28.47
C GLY A 63 -14.02 4.46 29.50
N LYS A 64 -14.07 4.09 30.80
CA LYS A 64 -13.28 4.78 31.84
C LYS A 64 -11.77 4.63 31.67
N SER A 65 -11.29 3.59 31.01
CA SER A 65 -9.86 3.37 30.73
C SER A 65 -9.28 4.42 29.77
N LEU A 66 -10.13 5.12 29.00
CA LEU A 66 -9.72 6.25 28.16
C LEU A 66 -9.09 7.43 28.93
N ALA A 67 -9.20 7.47 30.24
CA ALA A 67 -8.51 8.43 31.10
C ALA A 67 -6.99 8.17 31.19
N LEU A 68 -6.52 7.00 30.74
CA LEU A 68 -5.13 6.56 30.88
C LEU A 68 -4.48 6.38 29.51
N TYR A 69 -3.23 6.84 29.36
CA TYR A 69 -2.44 6.50 28.18
C TYR A 69 -2.34 4.98 28.02
N ASN A 70 -2.41 4.50 26.79
CA ASN A 70 -2.42 3.08 26.46
C ASN A 70 -3.49 2.28 27.24
N LEU A 71 -4.60 2.93 27.64
CA LEU A 71 -5.68 2.36 28.47
C LEU A 71 -5.16 1.78 29.81
N GLY A 72 -4.04 2.31 30.33
CA GLY A 72 -3.35 1.79 31.51
C GLY A 72 -2.56 0.50 31.28
N GLY A 73 -2.40 0.08 30.02
CA GLY A 73 -1.69 -1.12 29.61
C GLY A 73 -0.34 -0.87 28.95
N SER A 74 0.06 -1.78 28.06
CA SER A 74 1.33 -1.75 27.33
C SER A 74 1.33 -0.74 26.18
N ALA A 75 2.52 -0.19 25.87
CA ALA A 75 2.79 0.60 24.66
C ALA A 75 2.60 -0.21 23.35
N LEU A 76 2.50 -1.53 23.43
CA LEU A 76 2.11 -2.40 22.29
C LEU A 76 0.70 -2.09 21.75
N GLY A 77 -0.16 -1.41 22.51
CA GLY A 77 -1.51 -1.07 22.16
C GLY A 77 -2.57 -1.93 22.86
N TYR A 78 -3.83 -1.71 22.52
CA TYR A 78 -4.98 -2.36 23.16
C TYR A 78 -4.93 -3.89 23.04
N ARG A 79 -4.93 -4.59 24.19
CA ARG A 79 -4.76 -6.04 24.25
C ARG A 79 -5.82 -6.79 23.43
N GLY A 80 -7.08 -6.35 23.51
CA GLY A 80 -8.17 -6.99 22.76
C GLY A 80 -7.96 -6.97 21.23
N LEU A 81 -7.37 -5.89 20.70
CA LEU A 81 -7.02 -5.84 19.29
C LEU A 81 -5.82 -6.70 18.95
N ARG A 82 -4.81 -6.72 19.81
CA ARG A 82 -3.62 -7.56 19.62
C ARG A 82 -3.97 -9.06 19.61
N GLU A 83 -4.94 -9.49 20.42
CA GLU A 83 -5.50 -10.84 20.42
C GLU A 83 -6.18 -11.15 19.10
N VAL A 84 -7.07 -10.27 18.60
CA VAL A 84 -7.73 -10.42 17.29
C VAL A 84 -6.72 -10.48 16.14
N VAL A 85 -5.67 -9.65 16.18
CA VAL A 85 -4.60 -9.68 15.17
C VAL A 85 -3.83 -10.99 15.22
N ALA A 86 -3.44 -11.48 16.41
CA ALA A 86 -2.71 -12.74 16.57
C ALA A 86 -3.53 -13.92 16.05
N GLU A 87 -4.82 -14.02 16.41
CA GLU A 87 -5.74 -15.05 15.92
C GLU A 87 -5.87 -15.01 14.38
N LYS A 88 -6.06 -13.79 13.82
CA LYS A 88 -6.11 -13.57 12.37
C LYS A 88 -4.85 -14.06 11.68
N LEU A 89 -3.69 -13.65 12.18
CA LEU A 89 -2.39 -13.99 11.60
C LEU A 89 -2.11 -15.48 11.65
N GLN A 90 -2.43 -16.12 12.77
CA GLN A 90 -2.30 -17.57 12.89
C GLN A 90 -3.22 -18.31 11.90
N LYS A 91 -4.48 -17.90 11.83
CA LYS A 91 -5.50 -18.59 11.02
C LYS A 91 -5.30 -18.42 9.52
N TYR A 92 -4.97 -17.20 9.06
CA TYR A 92 -4.99 -16.87 7.64
C TYR A 92 -3.60 -16.68 7.02
N ARG A 93 -2.55 -16.51 7.85
CA ARG A 93 -1.18 -16.22 7.36
C ARG A 93 -0.14 -17.20 7.85
N GLY A 94 -0.50 -18.16 8.70
CA GLY A 94 0.40 -19.16 9.26
C GLY A 94 1.40 -18.61 10.26
N ILE A 95 1.21 -17.36 10.74
CA ILE A 95 2.11 -16.71 11.69
C ILE A 95 1.79 -17.18 13.10
N ALA A 96 2.69 -17.93 13.71
CA ALA A 96 2.60 -18.34 15.11
C ALA A 96 3.07 -17.18 15.99
N CYS A 97 2.14 -16.34 16.44
CA CYS A 97 2.41 -15.26 17.38
C CYS A 97 1.33 -15.15 18.45
N SER A 98 1.66 -14.52 19.56
CA SER A 98 0.73 -14.16 20.63
C SER A 98 0.39 -12.66 20.56
N ALA A 99 -0.53 -12.23 21.40
CA ALA A 99 -0.82 -10.80 21.54
C ALA A 99 0.40 -9.99 22.02
N ASP A 100 1.37 -10.61 22.66
CA ASP A 100 2.55 -9.92 23.17
C ASP A 100 3.65 -9.72 22.10
N ASP A 101 3.48 -10.36 20.93
CA ASP A 101 4.34 -10.19 19.76
C ASP A 101 3.81 -9.15 18.75
N VAL A 102 2.62 -8.58 19.02
CA VAL A 102 1.94 -7.64 18.13
C VAL A 102 2.02 -6.22 18.65
N LEU A 103 2.56 -5.32 17.84
CA LEU A 103 2.52 -3.86 18.06
C LEU A 103 1.43 -3.22 17.20
N ILE A 104 0.51 -2.49 17.83
CA ILE A 104 -0.46 -1.67 17.09
C ILE A 104 0.15 -0.33 16.68
N THR A 105 -0.02 0.03 15.43
CA THR A 105 0.51 1.26 14.83
C THR A 105 -0.61 2.15 14.28
N THR A 106 -0.31 3.43 14.12
CA THR A 106 -1.22 4.41 13.48
C THR A 106 -1.20 4.23 11.96
N GLY A 107 -1.73 3.08 11.50
CA GLY A 107 -1.62 2.56 10.16
C GLY A 107 -0.23 2.00 9.84
N SER A 108 -0.11 1.26 8.74
CA SER A 108 1.15 0.65 8.30
C SER A 108 2.28 1.66 8.02
N LEU A 109 1.94 2.90 7.63
CA LEU A 109 2.95 3.95 7.40
C LEU A 109 3.77 4.28 8.66
N GLN A 110 3.18 4.22 9.86
CA GLN A 110 3.94 4.36 11.10
C GLN A 110 4.84 3.14 11.34
N GLY A 111 4.36 1.93 10.99
CA GLY A 111 5.19 0.73 11.03
C GLY A 111 6.41 0.85 10.12
N ILE A 112 6.22 1.36 8.89
CA ILE A 112 7.32 1.65 7.94
C ILE A 112 8.30 2.66 8.55
N ASP A 113 7.80 3.74 9.19
CA ASP A 113 8.66 4.73 9.83
C ASP A 113 9.50 4.13 10.95
N PHE A 114 8.91 3.27 11.78
CA PHE A 114 9.65 2.58 12.85
C PHE A 114 10.72 1.63 12.33
N VAL A 115 10.41 0.84 11.29
CA VAL A 115 11.40 -0.05 10.66
C VAL A 115 12.54 0.75 10.04
N ASN A 116 12.21 1.85 9.36
CA ASN A 116 13.22 2.74 8.79
C ASN A 116 14.08 3.38 9.88
N GLN A 117 13.50 3.89 10.97
CA GLN A 117 14.25 4.46 12.09
C GLN A 117 15.11 3.43 12.83
N LEU A 118 14.67 2.17 12.88
CA LEU A 118 15.42 1.08 13.49
C LEU A 118 16.64 0.69 12.67
N LEU A 119 16.53 0.65 11.35
CA LEU A 119 17.50 -0.02 10.48
C LEU A 119 18.35 0.92 9.62
N LEU A 120 17.90 2.17 9.39
CA LEU A 120 18.48 3.04 8.37
C LEU A 120 19.15 4.28 8.94
N ASP A 121 20.36 4.52 8.43
CA ASP A 121 21.06 5.79 8.49
C ASP A 121 21.14 6.40 7.08
N ARG A 122 21.42 7.72 7.01
CA ARG A 122 21.65 8.40 5.75
C ARG A 122 22.84 7.76 5.00
N GLY A 123 22.66 7.45 3.73
CA GLY A 123 23.65 6.80 2.88
C GLY A 123 23.58 5.28 2.88
N ASP A 124 22.71 4.69 3.69
CA ASP A 124 22.45 3.26 3.62
C ASP A 124 21.77 2.86 2.32
N THR A 125 21.80 1.56 2.02
CA THR A 125 21.21 0.97 0.83
C THR A 125 20.11 -0.01 1.24
N VAL A 126 18.98 0.02 0.54
CA VAL A 126 17.90 -0.97 0.63
C VAL A 126 17.56 -1.50 -0.76
N ILE A 127 17.00 -2.70 -0.84
CA ILE A 127 16.41 -3.22 -2.07
C ILE A 127 14.90 -3.07 -1.94
N VAL A 128 14.25 -2.58 -3.00
CA VAL A 128 12.79 -2.49 -3.13
C VAL A 128 12.36 -3.12 -4.44
N GLU A 129 11.12 -3.50 -4.56
CA GLU A 129 10.56 -3.93 -5.84
C GLU A 129 10.63 -2.79 -6.87
N GLN A 130 10.89 -3.11 -8.15
CA GLN A 130 11.03 -2.13 -9.24
C GLN A 130 9.85 -1.15 -9.31
N PHE A 131 8.66 -1.68 -9.21
CA PHE A 131 7.44 -0.93 -8.95
C PHE A 131 7.00 -1.21 -7.53
N THR A 132 6.85 -0.18 -6.71
CA THR A 132 6.52 -0.36 -5.30
C THR A 132 5.73 0.82 -4.74
N TYR A 133 5.34 0.72 -3.47
CA TYR A 133 4.50 1.72 -2.83
C TYR A 133 5.18 3.09 -2.77
N ILE A 134 4.59 4.08 -3.45
CA ILE A 134 5.11 5.45 -3.60
C ILE A 134 5.53 6.09 -2.26
N ALA A 135 4.81 5.81 -1.16
CA ALA A 135 5.17 6.38 0.14
C ALA A 135 6.49 5.82 0.68
N VAL A 136 6.84 4.57 0.38
CA VAL A 136 8.13 3.99 0.75
C VAL A 136 9.25 4.69 -0.01
N ILE A 137 9.10 4.84 -1.32
CA ILE A 137 10.07 5.57 -2.17
C ILE A 137 10.30 6.99 -1.62
N GLY A 138 9.22 7.71 -1.31
CA GLY A 138 9.30 9.06 -0.78
C GLY A 138 10.00 9.15 0.58
N LYS A 139 9.74 8.19 1.48
CA LYS A 139 10.38 8.12 2.80
C LYS A 139 11.88 7.86 2.68
N LEU A 140 12.28 6.86 1.89
CA LEU A 140 13.70 6.52 1.65
C LEU A 140 14.46 7.72 1.06
N LYS A 141 13.87 8.38 0.06
CA LYS A 141 14.45 9.60 -0.53
C LYS A 141 14.65 10.71 0.50
N THR A 142 13.66 10.97 1.36
CA THR A 142 13.75 12.01 2.41
C THR A 142 14.83 11.67 3.44
N MET A 143 15.03 10.39 3.74
CA MET A 143 16.07 9.92 4.65
C MET A 143 17.48 9.95 4.01
N GLY A 144 17.57 10.11 2.69
CA GLY A 144 18.84 10.05 1.94
C GLY A 144 19.38 8.63 1.86
N VAL A 145 18.48 7.64 1.79
CA VAL A 145 18.78 6.22 1.62
C VAL A 145 18.72 5.86 0.14
N GLU A 146 19.67 5.07 -0.34
CA GLU A 146 19.69 4.56 -1.70
C GLU A 146 18.75 3.37 -1.82
N ALA A 147 17.73 3.50 -2.68
CA ALA A 147 16.81 2.43 -3.01
C ALA A 147 17.23 1.77 -4.33
N ILE A 148 17.53 0.48 -4.31
CA ILE A 148 17.89 -0.30 -5.51
C ILE A 148 16.67 -1.09 -5.96
N PRO A 149 16.17 -0.89 -7.19
CA PRO A 149 15.01 -1.60 -7.69
C PRO A 149 15.37 -3.03 -8.11
N ALA A 150 14.67 -4.02 -7.55
CA ALA A 150 14.69 -5.40 -8.01
C ALA A 150 13.62 -5.58 -9.11
N PRO A 151 13.99 -6.04 -10.32
CA PRO A 151 13.06 -6.24 -11.42
C PRO A 151 11.90 -7.16 -11.06
N LEU A 152 10.72 -6.88 -11.64
CA LEU A 152 9.50 -7.67 -11.48
C LEU A 152 9.10 -8.31 -12.80
N ASP A 153 8.48 -9.48 -12.71
CA ASP A 153 7.65 -10.07 -13.75
C ASP A 153 6.20 -10.30 -13.25
N ALA A 154 5.38 -11.02 -13.99
CA ALA A 154 4.00 -11.30 -13.62
C ALA A 154 3.87 -12.07 -12.29
N GLY A 155 4.89 -12.79 -11.84
CA GLY A 155 4.95 -13.52 -10.57
C GLY A 155 5.57 -12.73 -9.41
N GLY A 156 5.93 -11.45 -9.59
CA GLY A 156 6.59 -10.61 -8.61
C GLY A 156 8.10 -10.49 -8.85
N ILE A 157 8.91 -10.40 -7.79
CA ILE A 157 10.37 -10.23 -7.91
C ILE A 157 11.00 -11.35 -8.74
N ASP A 158 11.81 -10.98 -9.74
CA ASP A 158 12.71 -11.90 -10.45
C ASP A 158 13.85 -12.30 -9.53
N MET A 159 13.84 -13.55 -9.07
CA MET A 159 14.80 -14.06 -8.09
C MET A 159 16.23 -14.17 -8.64
N ALA A 160 16.41 -14.39 -9.95
CA ALA A 160 17.73 -14.44 -10.56
C ALA A 160 18.34 -13.04 -10.60
N ARG A 161 17.56 -12.04 -10.99
CA ARG A 161 18.01 -10.64 -10.99
C ARG A 161 18.25 -10.11 -9.58
N LEU A 162 17.42 -10.52 -8.60
CA LEU A 162 17.68 -10.18 -7.20
C LEU A 162 19.01 -10.78 -6.71
N GLU A 163 19.31 -12.04 -7.07
CA GLU A 163 20.60 -12.65 -6.72
C GLU A 163 21.78 -11.90 -7.35
N ASP A 164 21.68 -11.51 -8.62
CA ASP A 164 22.71 -10.71 -9.31
C ASP A 164 22.96 -9.37 -8.57
N ILE A 165 21.88 -8.68 -8.16
CA ILE A 165 21.99 -7.42 -7.41
C ILE A 165 22.68 -7.64 -6.06
N LEU A 166 22.26 -8.64 -5.31
CA LEU A 166 22.84 -8.96 -3.99
C LEU A 166 24.32 -9.36 -4.12
N ALA A 167 24.66 -10.18 -5.12
CA ALA A 167 26.04 -10.60 -5.38
C ALA A 167 26.92 -9.41 -5.80
N GLY A 168 26.42 -8.51 -6.66
CA GLY A 168 27.11 -7.30 -7.07
C GLY A 168 27.44 -6.39 -5.88
N LEU A 169 26.43 -6.13 -5.03
CA LEU A 169 26.63 -5.33 -3.81
C LEU A 169 27.63 -5.98 -2.85
N ALA A 170 27.56 -7.30 -2.67
CA ALA A 170 28.50 -8.03 -1.82
C ALA A 170 29.92 -7.94 -2.34
N ALA A 171 30.13 -8.00 -3.66
CA ALA A 171 31.45 -7.83 -4.29
C ALA A 171 32.03 -6.42 -4.08
N GLU A 172 31.16 -5.41 -3.95
CA GLU A 172 31.52 -4.02 -3.59
C GLU A 172 31.72 -3.83 -2.07
N GLY A 173 31.56 -4.86 -1.25
CA GLY A 173 31.61 -4.77 0.21
C GLY A 173 30.38 -4.05 0.80
N ARG A 174 29.30 -3.94 0.07
CA ARG A 174 28.04 -3.31 0.46
C ARG A 174 27.00 -4.37 0.84
N ARG A 175 26.23 -4.09 1.88
CA ARG A 175 25.12 -4.95 2.31
C ARG A 175 23.86 -4.12 2.46
N PRO A 176 22.77 -4.46 1.75
CA PRO A 176 21.49 -3.78 1.93
C PRO A 176 20.98 -3.99 3.37
N LYS A 177 20.34 -2.98 3.93
CA LYS A 177 19.77 -3.05 5.28
C LYS A 177 18.54 -3.94 5.34
N TYR A 178 17.75 -3.97 4.26
CA TYR A 178 16.63 -4.89 4.09
C TYR A 178 16.23 -5.01 2.61
N ILE A 179 15.41 -6.04 2.33
CA ILE A 179 14.63 -6.18 1.10
C ILE A 179 13.17 -5.88 1.45
N TYR A 180 12.62 -4.78 0.92
CA TYR A 180 11.19 -4.45 1.06
C TYR A 180 10.39 -5.11 -0.05
N THR A 181 9.33 -5.83 0.31
CA THR A 181 8.44 -6.50 -0.64
C THR A 181 6.98 -6.49 -0.16
N ILE A 182 6.06 -6.44 -1.13
CA ILE A 182 4.63 -6.64 -0.94
C ILE A 182 4.29 -7.99 -1.61
N PRO A 183 4.52 -9.14 -0.94
CA PRO A 183 4.54 -10.44 -1.61
C PRO A 183 3.15 -10.99 -1.96
N THR A 184 2.08 -10.39 -1.42
CA THR A 184 0.69 -10.82 -1.68
C THR A 184 -0.15 -9.64 -2.14
N VAL A 185 -0.58 -9.68 -3.40
CA VAL A 185 -1.26 -8.57 -4.08
C VAL A 185 -0.38 -7.31 -4.06
N GLN A 186 0.74 -7.42 -4.76
CA GLN A 186 1.76 -6.39 -4.87
C GLN A 186 1.17 -5.06 -5.36
N ASN A 187 1.50 -3.98 -4.70
CA ASN A 187 1.06 -2.64 -5.08
C ASN A 187 2.21 -1.88 -5.77
N PRO A 188 2.12 -1.64 -7.10
CA PRO A 188 0.89 -1.49 -7.89
C PRO A 188 0.52 -2.67 -8.81
N THR A 189 1.35 -3.72 -8.97
CA THR A 189 1.25 -4.70 -10.05
C THR A 189 0.13 -5.73 -9.87
N GLY A 190 -0.31 -5.98 -8.63
CA GLY A 190 -1.28 -7.03 -8.31
C GLY A 190 -0.70 -8.45 -8.28
N SER A 191 0.61 -8.61 -8.51
CA SER A 191 1.27 -9.93 -8.50
C SER A 191 1.22 -10.58 -7.11
N VAL A 192 1.31 -11.91 -7.10
CA VAL A 192 1.42 -12.71 -5.88
C VAL A 192 2.66 -13.59 -6.00
N LEU A 193 3.57 -13.42 -5.06
CA LEU A 193 4.79 -14.22 -4.99
C LEU A 193 4.43 -15.64 -4.57
N ASP A 194 4.66 -16.62 -5.44
CA ASP A 194 4.37 -18.02 -5.17
C ASP A 194 5.31 -18.65 -4.13
N MET A 195 5.04 -19.89 -3.75
CA MET A 195 5.80 -20.58 -2.71
C MET A 195 7.25 -20.89 -3.09
N GLU A 196 7.56 -21.10 -4.37
CA GLU A 196 8.91 -21.33 -4.83
C GLU A 196 9.74 -20.05 -4.70
N ARG A 197 9.19 -18.93 -5.17
CA ARG A 197 9.83 -17.61 -5.06
C ARG A 197 9.96 -17.14 -3.62
N ARG A 198 8.97 -17.41 -2.75
CA ARG A 198 9.06 -17.11 -1.30
C ARG A 198 10.22 -17.85 -0.64
N ARG A 199 10.36 -19.16 -0.89
CA ARG A 199 11.51 -19.92 -0.40
C ARG A 199 12.82 -19.37 -0.94
N ARG A 200 12.88 -19.09 -2.24
CA ARG A 200 14.09 -18.53 -2.86
C ARG A 200 14.47 -17.17 -2.31
N LEU A 201 13.49 -16.30 -2.06
CA LEU A 201 13.72 -14.99 -1.44
C LEU A 201 14.32 -15.14 -0.04
N ILE A 202 13.79 -16.05 0.78
CA ILE A 202 14.33 -16.35 2.10
C ILE A 202 15.76 -16.89 2.00
N ASP A 203 16.02 -17.84 1.09
CA ASP A 203 17.36 -18.40 0.89
C ASP A 203 18.38 -17.31 0.49
N LEU A 204 17.98 -16.39 -0.38
CA LEU A 204 18.82 -15.25 -0.78
C LEU A 204 19.05 -14.29 0.39
N ALA A 205 18.01 -13.97 1.15
CA ALA A 205 18.09 -13.12 2.33
C ALA A 205 19.08 -13.68 3.37
N LEU A 206 19.00 -14.99 3.63
CA LEU A 206 19.92 -15.69 4.54
C LEU A 206 21.35 -15.75 3.98
N LYS A 207 21.51 -16.10 2.70
CA LYS A 207 22.82 -16.18 2.01
C LYS A 207 23.57 -14.86 2.07
N PHE A 208 22.87 -13.74 1.84
CA PHE A 208 23.48 -12.41 1.81
C PHE A 208 23.29 -11.63 3.13
N GLN A 209 22.74 -12.28 4.17
CA GLN A 209 22.52 -11.70 5.51
C GLN A 209 21.73 -10.38 5.46
N THR A 210 20.72 -10.32 4.62
CA THR A 210 19.86 -9.13 4.43
C THR A 210 18.46 -9.46 4.88
N PRO A 211 17.92 -8.84 5.96
CA PRO A 211 16.57 -9.12 6.44
C PRO A 211 15.50 -8.71 5.43
N ILE A 212 14.31 -9.28 5.57
CA ILE A 212 13.16 -8.97 4.74
C ILE A 212 12.21 -8.06 5.51
N PHE A 213 11.69 -7.04 4.84
CA PHE A 213 10.60 -6.21 5.31
C PHE A 213 9.35 -6.51 4.47
N GLU A 214 8.43 -7.30 5.04
CA GLU A 214 7.21 -7.79 4.41
C GLU A 214 6.03 -6.87 4.69
N ASP A 215 5.41 -6.31 3.64
CA ASP A 215 4.20 -5.49 3.73
C ASP A 215 2.99 -6.27 3.19
N GLU A 216 2.08 -6.66 4.08
CA GLU A 216 0.93 -7.50 3.79
C GLU A 216 -0.41 -6.77 3.93
N CYS A 217 -0.45 -5.48 3.52
CA CYS A 217 -1.65 -4.65 3.64
C CYS A 217 -2.84 -5.10 2.78
N TYR A 218 -2.62 -5.98 1.77
CA TYR A 218 -3.64 -6.46 0.83
C TYR A 218 -3.91 -7.97 0.93
N ALA A 219 -3.16 -8.70 1.74
CA ALA A 219 -3.19 -10.16 1.79
C ALA A 219 -4.57 -10.77 2.12
N ASP A 220 -5.42 -10.03 2.83
CA ASP A 220 -6.78 -10.47 3.15
C ASP A 220 -7.76 -10.29 1.97
N LEU A 221 -7.37 -9.60 0.89
CA LEU A 221 -8.25 -9.22 -0.22
C LEU A 221 -8.08 -10.13 -1.45
N ILE A 222 -7.79 -11.40 -1.25
CA ILE A 222 -7.73 -12.41 -2.33
C ILE A 222 -9.12 -13.03 -2.53
N TRP A 223 -9.56 -13.12 -3.79
CA TRP A 223 -10.81 -13.77 -4.20
C TRP A 223 -10.61 -14.99 -5.09
N ALA A 224 -9.40 -15.26 -5.55
CA ALA A 224 -9.08 -16.42 -6.36
C ALA A 224 -7.88 -17.18 -5.77
N GLY A 225 -8.11 -18.43 -5.41
CA GLY A 225 -7.10 -19.27 -4.73
C GLY A 225 -6.95 -18.95 -3.24
N GLU A 226 -5.88 -19.47 -2.66
CA GLU A 226 -5.49 -19.21 -1.27
C GLU A 226 -4.26 -18.31 -1.22
N ALA A 227 -4.24 -17.39 -0.27
CA ALA A 227 -3.05 -16.59 -0.03
C ALA A 227 -1.90 -17.49 0.46
N PRO A 228 -0.72 -17.46 -0.18
CA PRO A 228 0.41 -18.24 0.32
C PRO A 228 0.77 -17.82 1.76
N PRO A 229 1.35 -18.70 2.59
CA PRO A 229 1.87 -18.36 3.91
C PRO A 229 2.80 -17.16 3.84
N SER A 230 2.77 -16.30 4.86
CA SER A 230 3.62 -15.10 4.88
C SER A 230 5.11 -15.47 4.94
N LEU A 231 5.97 -14.57 4.48
CA LEU A 231 7.43 -14.75 4.62
C LEU A 231 7.83 -14.80 6.10
N TYR A 232 7.15 -14.01 6.95
CA TYR A 232 7.36 -14.05 8.39
C TYR A 232 7.08 -15.45 8.98
N SER A 233 6.01 -16.12 8.55
CA SER A 233 5.69 -17.47 9.05
C SER A 233 6.73 -18.52 8.67
N MET A 234 7.51 -18.27 7.60
CA MET A 234 8.53 -19.16 7.09
C MET A 234 9.93 -18.88 7.68
N ALA A 235 10.20 -17.63 8.07
CA ALA A 235 11.50 -17.19 8.60
C ALA A 235 11.34 -16.06 9.63
N PRO A 236 10.71 -16.33 10.79
CA PRO A 236 10.34 -15.28 11.74
C PRO A 236 11.53 -14.47 12.29
N ASP A 237 12.71 -15.09 12.42
CA ASP A 237 13.91 -14.40 12.92
C ASP A 237 14.53 -13.42 11.91
N ASN A 238 14.10 -13.45 10.64
CA ASN A 238 14.72 -12.69 9.56
C ASN A 238 13.75 -11.78 8.83
N VAL A 239 12.49 -11.73 9.24
CA VAL A 239 11.42 -10.96 8.61
C VAL A 239 10.77 -10.03 9.63
N ILE A 240 10.51 -8.79 9.23
CA ILE A 240 9.58 -7.89 9.92
C ILE A 240 8.32 -7.84 9.08
N HIS A 241 7.16 -8.08 9.69
CA HIS A 241 5.86 -8.13 9.05
C HIS A 241 5.01 -6.94 9.45
N ILE A 242 4.42 -6.25 8.47
CA ILE A 242 3.40 -5.23 8.74
C ILE A 242 2.08 -5.55 8.03
N GLY A 243 1.00 -5.10 8.65
CA GLY A 243 -0.35 -5.17 8.09
C GLY A 243 -1.19 -3.95 8.45
N SER A 244 -2.37 -3.85 7.87
CA SER A 244 -3.25 -2.69 8.04
C SER A 244 -4.72 -3.06 7.92
N PHE A 245 -5.57 -2.39 8.66
CA PHE A 245 -7.03 -2.46 8.49
C PHE A 245 -7.57 -1.38 7.54
N SER A 246 -6.69 -0.56 6.95
CA SER A 246 -7.10 0.52 6.03
C SER A 246 -7.78 0.02 4.77
N LYS A 247 -7.44 -1.20 4.29
CA LYS A 247 -7.99 -1.76 3.05
C LYS A 247 -9.09 -2.78 3.30
N THR A 248 -9.08 -3.37 4.49
CA THR A 248 -10.07 -4.37 4.90
C THR A 248 -11.24 -3.79 5.68
N LEU A 249 -11.10 -2.61 6.29
CA LEU A 249 -12.18 -1.94 7.02
C LEU A 249 -12.31 -0.48 6.60
N ALA A 250 -11.53 0.41 7.20
CA ALA A 250 -11.66 1.84 6.99
C ALA A 250 -10.31 2.57 7.17
N PRO A 251 -9.81 3.29 6.15
CA PRO A 251 -8.52 3.97 6.23
C PRO A 251 -8.49 5.12 7.26
N ALA A 252 -9.63 5.73 7.56
CA ALA A 252 -9.72 6.84 8.50
C ALA A 252 -9.54 6.42 9.97
N LEU A 253 -9.73 5.15 10.32
CA LEU A 253 -9.48 4.63 11.67
C LEU A 253 -7.99 4.61 12.02
N ARG A 254 -7.11 4.69 11.04
CA ARG A 254 -5.66 4.73 11.23
C ARG A 254 -5.11 3.58 12.09
N VAL A 255 -5.59 2.37 11.87
CA VAL A 255 -5.15 1.16 12.58
C VAL A 255 -4.34 0.25 11.67
N GLY A 256 -3.13 -0.07 12.10
CA GLY A 256 -2.23 -1.06 11.51
C GLY A 256 -1.53 -1.85 12.61
N TYR A 257 -0.70 -2.78 12.22
CA TYR A 257 0.07 -3.60 13.17
C TYR A 257 1.41 -4.02 12.57
N LEU A 258 2.33 -4.38 13.47
CA LEU A 258 3.66 -4.88 13.16
C LEU A 258 3.94 -6.10 14.03
N VAL A 259 4.58 -7.12 13.45
CA VAL A 259 5.13 -8.28 14.14
C VAL A 259 6.58 -8.43 13.73
N ALA A 260 7.45 -8.61 14.71
CA ALA A 260 8.90 -8.73 14.50
C ALA A 260 9.52 -9.59 15.59
N PRO A 261 10.75 -10.11 15.42
CA PRO A 261 11.54 -10.66 16.52
C PRO A 261 11.64 -9.67 17.68
N TRP A 262 11.65 -10.19 18.91
CA TRP A 262 11.64 -9.34 20.10
C TRP A 262 12.80 -8.34 20.16
N GLU A 263 13.97 -8.72 19.66
CA GLU A 263 15.15 -7.86 19.56
C GLU A 263 14.86 -6.59 18.73
N ALA A 264 14.09 -6.70 17.66
CA ALA A 264 13.65 -5.57 16.85
C ALA A 264 12.45 -4.85 17.49
N LEU A 265 11.46 -5.61 17.97
CA LEU A 265 10.23 -5.06 18.55
C LEU A 265 10.52 -4.24 19.81
N GLY A 266 11.44 -4.70 20.68
CA GLY A 266 11.87 -3.97 21.88
C GLY A 266 12.52 -2.62 21.57
N GLN A 267 13.31 -2.54 20.49
CA GLN A 267 13.89 -1.28 20.03
C GLN A 267 12.83 -0.35 19.41
N ILE A 268 11.90 -0.91 18.64
CA ILE A 268 10.77 -0.14 18.09
C ILE A 268 9.91 0.45 19.21
N LEU A 269 9.68 -0.28 20.29
CA LEU A 269 8.96 0.23 21.46
C LEU A 269 9.68 1.41 22.13
N ALA A 270 11.01 1.41 22.13
CA ALA A 270 11.79 2.54 22.63
C ALA A 270 11.69 3.78 21.72
N LEU A 271 11.53 3.59 20.40
CA LEU A 271 11.29 4.66 19.45
C LEU A 271 9.86 5.21 19.50
N LYS A 272 8.90 4.40 19.97
CA LYS A 272 7.47 4.74 20.00
C LYS A 272 7.15 5.66 21.18
N SER A 273 7.39 6.96 21.00
CA SER A 273 7.17 8.01 22.02
C SER A 273 5.91 8.85 21.78
N ASP A 274 4.98 8.37 20.95
CA ASP A 274 3.79 9.12 20.49
C ASP A 274 2.56 9.05 21.42
N GLY A 275 2.68 8.40 22.58
CA GLY A 275 1.56 8.19 23.50
C GLY A 275 0.58 7.09 23.08
N GLY A 276 0.83 6.43 21.95
CA GLY A 276 0.03 5.31 21.42
C GLY A 276 -0.89 5.69 20.26
N THR A 277 -1.37 4.67 19.55
CA THR A 277 -2.41 4.79 18.52
C THR A 277 -3.76 5.07 19.18
N GLY A 278 -4.68 5.76 18.50
CA GLY A 278 -6.01 6.09 19.02
C GLY A 278 -6.68 4.91 19.70
N ALA A 279 -6.95 5.03 21.01
CA ALA A 279 -7.41 3.90 21.83
C ALA A 279 -8.81 3.45 21.42
N LEU A 280 -9.73 4.40 21.19
CA LEU A 280 -11.12 4.07 20.82
C LEU A 280 -11.16 3.34 19.47
N ASP A 281 -10.36 3.76 18.49
CA ASP A 281 -10.29 3.10 17.18
C ASP A 281 -9.85 1.65 17.32
N GLN A 282 -8.83 1.38 18.16
CA GLN A 282 -8.37 0.02 18.44
C GLN A 282 -9.46 -0.83 19.08
N MET A 283 -10.19 -0.28 20.08
CA MET A 283 -11.26 -0.98 20.78
C MET A 283 -12.41 -1.33 19.82
N VAL A 284 -12.82 -0.38 18.96
CA VAL A 284 -13.89 -0.57 17.97
C VAL A 284 -13.51 -1.63 16.94
N VAL A 285 -12.31 -1.57 16.40
CA VAL A 285 -11.81 -2.57 15.43
C VAL A 285 -11.76 -3.96 16.04
N ALA A 286 -11.30 -4.07 17.30
CA ALA A 286 -11.26 -5.34 18.02
C ALA A 286 -12.65 -5.93 18.24
N GLU A 287 -13.59 -5.10 18.71
CA GLU A 287 -14.97 -5.53 18.99
C GLU A 287 -15.66 -6.02 17.72
N TYR A 288 -15.54 -5.25 16.63
CA TYR A 288 -16.14 -5.59 15.36
C TYR A 288 -15.54 -6.84 14.74
N PHE A 289 -14.21 -6.95 14.65
CA PHE A 289 -13.54 -8.05 13.96
C PHE A 289 -13.46 -9.35 14.76
N ARG A 290 -13.67 -9.33 16.05
CA ARG A 290 -13.77 -10.56 16.85
C ARG A 290 -14.83 -11.51 16.30
N GLU A 291 -15.96 -10.98 15.84
CA GLU A 291 -17.08 -11.78 15.36
C GLU A 291 -17.26 -11.71 13.83
N HIS A 292 -16.88 -10.61 13.20
CA HIS A 292 -17.28 -10.32 11.82
C HIS A 292 -16.15 -10.39 10.80
N PHE A 293 -14.90 -10.68 11.18
CA PHE A 293 -13.75 -10.61 10.26
C PHE A 293 -14.00 -11.43 8.99
N HIS A 294 -14.31 -12.71 9.13
CA HIS A 294 -14.46 -13.62 7.98
C HIS A 294 -15.57 -13.19 7.03
N THR A 295 -16.79 -13.01 7.56
CA THR A 295 -17.96 -12.62 6.76
C THR A 295 -17.79 -11.25 6.10
N HIS A 296 -17.12 -10.32 6.79
CA HIS A 296 -16.80 -9.00 6.25
C HIS A 296 -15.85 -9.11 5.06
N ILE A 297 -14.77 -9.89 5.18
CA ILE A 297 -13.79 -10.07 4.10
C ILE A 297 -14.42 -10.79 2.89
N GLU A 298 -15.23 -11.82 3.09
CA GLU A 298 -15.95 -12.49 2.01
C GLU A 298 -16.86 -11.53 1.23
N MET A 299 -17.65 -10.71 1.95
CA MET A 299 -18.52 -9.70 1.34
C MET A 299 -17.70 -8.65 0.57
N LEU A 300 -16.61 -8.18 1.15
CA LEU A 300 -15.75 -7.15 0.56
C LEU A 300 -15.05 -7.67 -0.71
N THR A 301 -14.46 -8.85 -0.65
CA THR A 301 -13.76 -9.47 -1.78
C THR A 301 -14.70 -9.81 -2.93
N ALA A 302 -15.91 -10.30 -2.65
CA ALA A 302 -16.94 -10.52 -3.67
C ALA A 302 -17.35 -9.22 -4.37
N ARG A 303 -17.45 -8.12 -3.62
CA ARG A 303 -17.77 -6.79 -4.18
C ARG A 303 -16.62 -6.25 -5.04
N LEU A 304 -15.38 -6.40 -4.57
CA LEU A 304 -14.20 -5.97 -5.33
C LEU A 304 -14.02 -6.79 -6.61
N LYS A 305 -14.26 -8.10 -6.56
CA LYS A 305 -14.21 -8.96 -7.75
C LYS A 305 -15.20 -8.53 -8.83
N ARG A 306 -16.46 -8.22 -8.46
CA ARG A 306 -17.44 -7.69 -9.42
C ARG A 306 -16.98 -6.38 -10.07
N LYS A 307 -16.42 -5.46 -9.28
CA LYS A 307 -15.87 -4.21 -9.82
C LYS A 307 -14.69 -4.44 -10.77
N LEU A 308 -13.84 -5.43 -10.47
CA LEU A 308 -12.78 -5.83 -11.40
C LEU A 308 -13.37 -6.35 -12.72
N ASP A 309 -14.43 -7.18 -12.67
CA ASP A 309 -15.05 -7.70 -13.89
C ASP A 309 -15.58 -6.55 -14.77
N VAL A 310 -16.28 -5.59 -14.18
CA VAL A 310 -16.74 -4.38 -14.88
C VAL A 310 -15.56 -3.58 -15.45
N LEU A 311 -14.47 -3.47 -14.70
CA LEU A 311 -13.25 -2.78 -15.19
C LEU A 311 -12.66 -3.48 -16.40
N LEU A 312 -12.55 -4.82 -16.37
CA LEU A 312 -11.99 -5.60 -17.47
C LEU A 312 -12.86 -5.49 -18.73
N GLU A 313 -14.18 -5.58 -18.59
CA GLU A 313 -15.13 -5.39 -19.70
C GLU A 313 -15.03 -3.97 -20.28
N ALA A 314 -14.91 -2.94 -19.44
CA ALA A 314 -14.75 -1.57 -19.88
C ALA A 314 -13.40 -1.36 -20.60
N LEU A 315 -12.31 -1.95 -20.09
CA LEU A 315 -10.99 -1.89 -20.72
C LEU A 315 -10.99 -2.59 -22.10
N ASP A 316 -11.58 -3.76 -22.20
CA ASP A 316 -11.69 -4.49 -23.46
C ASP A 316 -12.49 -3.69 -24.50
N ARG A 317 -13.62 -3.14 -24.10
CA ARG A 317 -14.49 -2.31 -24.95
C ARG A 317 -13.81 -1.04 -25.44
N GLU A 318 -13.12 -0.31 -24.54
CA GLU A 318 -12.62 1.04 -24.82
C GLU A 318 -11.17 1.05 -25.35
N PHE A 319 -10.33 0.13 -24.91
CA PHE A 319 -8.91 0.05 -25.26
C PHE A 319 -8.55 -1.16 -26.13
N GLY A 320 -9.33 -2.26 -26.05
CA GLY A 320 -9.04 -3.51 -26.75
C GLY A 320 -7.61 -4.00 -26.46
N THR A 321 -6.81 -4.12 -27.51
CA THR A 321 -5.41 -4.58 -27.40
C THR A 321 -4.40 -3.45 -27.17
N LEU A 322 -4.85 -2.20 -27.01
CA LEU A 322 -3.95 -1.07 -26.78
C LEU A 322 -3.28 -1.11 -25.41
N VAL A 323 -3.92 -1.69 -24.41
CA VAL A 323 -3.38 -1.84 -23.07
C VAL A 323 -3.23 -3.31 -22.71
N GLU A 324 -2.14 -3.62 -22.05
CA GLU A 324 -1.89 -4.94 -21.46
C GLU A 324 -2.23 -4.88 -19.95
N ILE A 325 -2.82 -5.93 -19.42
CA ILE A 325 -3.14 -6.08 -18.02
C ILE A 325 -2.84 -7.50 -17.55
N THR A 326 -2.12 -7.63 -16.43
CA THR A 326 -2.13 -8.86 -15.64
C THR A 326 -3.33 -8.82 -14.72
N VAL A 327 -4.29 -9.72 -14.95
CA VAL A 327 -5.53 -9.75 -14.16
C VAL A 327 -5.22 -10.08 -12.70
N PRO A 328 -5.50 -9.17 -11.75
CA PRO A 328 -5.18 -9.41 -10.36
C PRO A 328 -6.12 -10.46 -9.73
N VAL A 329 -5.59 -11.25 -8.81
CA VAL A 329 -6.35 -12.26 -8.05
C VAL A 329 -6.85 -11.73 -6.71
N GLY A 330 -6.63 -10.46 -6.43
CA GLY A 330 -6.97 -9.78 -5.18
C GLY A 330 -6.80 -8.28 -5.27
N GLY A 331 -7.05 -7.58 -4.17
CA GLY A 331 -6.79 -6.14 -4.04
C GLY A 331 -7.92 -5.26 -4.57
N LEU A 332 -7.57 -4.04 -4.94
CA LEU A 332 -8.53 -3.00 -5.33
C LEU A 332 -7.98 -2.08 -6.44
N PHE A 333 -6.94 -2.52 -7.14
CA PHE A 333 -6.30 -1.79 -8.24
C PHE A 333 -5.85 -2.75 -9.34
N ALA A 334 -5.66 -2.18 -10.52
CA ALA A 334 -5.10 -2.83 -11.70
C ALA A 334 -3.90 -2.02 -12.22
N TRP A 335 -2.91 -2.72 -12.76
CA TRP A 335 -1.72 -2.15 -13.36
C TRP A 335 -1.78 -2.35 -14.85
N LEU A 336 -1.91 -1.24 -15.59
CA LEU A 336 -2.06 -1.24 -17.04
C LEU A 336 -0.75 -0.83 -17.68
N LYS A 337 -0.32 -1.57 -18.71
CA LYS A 337 0.83 -1.23 -19.54
C LYS A 337 0.34 -0.74 -20.89
N PHE A 338 0.79 0.44 -21.29
CA PHE A 338 0.63 1.03 -22.61
C PHE A 338 1.81 0.66 -23.52
N PRO A 339 1.69 0.79 -24.85
CA PRO A 339 2.81 0.67 -25.78
C PRO A 339 3.99 1.58 -25.41
N ASP A 340 5.21 1.14 -25.69
CA ASP A 340 6.44 1.82 -25.27
C ASP A 340 6.63 3.21 -25.92
N ASP A 341 5.85 3.57 -26.92
CA ASP A 341 5.84 4.91 -27.53
C ASP A 341 4.81 5.87 -26.90
N ILE A 342 4.06 5.43 -25.88
CA ILE A 342 3.11 6.26 -25.13
C ILE A 342 3.70 6.58 -23.76
N ASP A 343 4.04 7.85 -23.55
CA ASP A 343 4.38 8.38 -22.22
C ASP A 343 3.09 8.73 -21.48
N VAL A 344 2.75 7.95 -20.45
CA VAL A 344 1.49 8.11 -19.69
C VAL A 344 1.36 9.45 -18.96
N ARG A 345 2.47 10.17 -18.75
CA ARG A 345 2.44 11.53 -18.16
C ARG A 345 1.68 12.50 -19.06
N THR A 346 1.70 12.27 -20.37
CA THR A 346 0.98 13.09 -21.34
C THR A 346 -0.55 12.94 -21.23
N LEU A 347 -1.02 11.83 -20.63
CA LEU A 347 -2.44 11.56 -20.43
C LEU A 347 -3.03 12.34 -19.24
N SER A 348 -2.20 12.76 -18.28
CA SER A 348 -2.66 13.32 -16.99
C SER A 348 -3.51 14.59 -17.17
N LYS A 349 -3.10 15.52 -18.04
CA LYS A 349 -3.84 16.75 -18.28
C LYS A 349 -5.17 16.50 -19.03
N PRO A 350 -5.19 15.81 -20.19
CA PRO A 350 -6.46 15.48 -20.86
C PRO A 350 -7.42 14.65 -20.00
N ALA A 351 -6.91 13.75 -19.16
CA ALA A 351 -7.73 12.99 -18.22
C ALA A 351 -8.38 13.88 -17.16
N ALA A 352 -7.61 14.78 -16.54
CA ALA A 352 -8.12 15.73 -15.55
C ALA A 352 -9.21 16.64 -16.15
N GLU A 353 -9.07 17.12 -17.40
CA GLU A 353 -10.08 17.90 -18.12
C GLU A 353 -11.39 17.10 -18.36
N LEU A 354 -11.31 15.77 -18.40
CA LEU A 354 -12.46 14.88 -18.50
C LEU A 354 -12.94 14.35 -17.13
N GLY A 355 -12.38 14.89 -16.04
CA GLY A 355 -12.75 14.53 -14.68
C GLY A 355 -12.17 13.20 -14.19
N VAL A 356 -11.15 12.64 -14.86
CA VAL A 356 -10.49 11.39 -14.48
C VAL A 356 -9.20 11.66 -13.75
N ALA A 357 -9.02 11.00 -12.59
CA ALA A 357 -7.73 10.91 -11.91
C ALA A 357 -7.24 9.46 -11.87
N PHE A 358 -5.97 9.27 -12.18
CA PHE A 358 -5.27 7.99 -12.08
C PHE A 358 -3.85 8.22 -11.54
N ASN A 359 -3.11 7.14 -11.25
CA ASN A 359 -1.71 7.25 -10.84
C ASN A 359 -0.78 6.88 -12.01
N PRO A 360 0.02 7.82 -12.52
CA PRO A 360 1.02 7.52 -13.55
C PRO A 360 2.15 6.68 -12.97
N GLY A 361 2.64 5.70 -13.73
CA GLY A 361 3.56 4.66 -13.24
C GLY A 361 4.94 5.15 -12.84
N ASN A 362 5.39 6.26 -13.42
CA ASN A 362 6.67 6.88 -13.07
C ASN A 362 6.77 7.31 -11.59
N GLU A 363 5.65 7.47 -10.90
CA GLU A 363 5.61 7.77 -9.45
C GLU A 363 5.75 6.52 -8.58
N TRP A 364 5.61 5.33 -9.18
CA TRP A 364 5.63 4.03 -8.51
C TRP A 364 6.95 3.29 -8.68
N SER A 365 7.94 3.93 -9.25
CA SER A 365 9.28 3.37 -9.42
C SER A 365 10.35 4.31 -8.87
N VAL A 366 11.43 3.73 -8.37
CA VAL A 366 12.65 4.47 -7.98
C VAL A 366 13.25 5.17 -9.19
N ARG A 367 13.23 4.50 -10.36
CA ARG A 367 13.64 5.04 -11.64
C ARG A 367 12.40 5.44 -12.42
N ALA A 368 12.14 6.74 -12.54
CA ALA A 368 10.93 7.25 -13.17
C ALA A 368 10.71 6.71 -14.60
N GLU A 369 11.80 6.45 -15.33
CA GLU A 369 11.79 5.90 -16.68
C GLU A 369 11.15 4.50 -16.77
N ASP A 370 11.27 3.67 -15.74
CA ASP A 370 10.70 2.32 -15.72
C ASP A 370 9.16 2.34 -15.77
N GLY A 371 8.55 3.41 -15.27
CA GLY A 371 7.10 3.54 -15.16
C GLY A 371 6.42 4.36 -16.24
N LEU A 372 7.16 4.87 -17.26
CA LEU A 372 6.63 5.82 -18.25
C LEU A 372 5.46 5.27 -19.10
N HIS A 373 5.34 3.95 -19.20
CA HIS A 373 4.33 3.27 -20.00
C HIS A 373 3.23 2.61 -19.15
N HIS A 374 3.18 2.91 -17.86
CA HIS A 374 2.27 2.24 -16.94
C HIS A 374 1.36 3.23 -16.22
N ILE A 375 0.14 2.78 -15.89
CA ILE A 375 -0.75 3.47 -14.96
C ILE A 375 -1.34 2.49 -13.94
N ARG A 376 -1.58 2.98 -12.73
CA ARG A 376 -2.39 2.27 -11.75
C ARG A 376 -3.80 2.82 -11.75
N VAL A 377 -4.79 1.95 -11.89
CA VAL A 377 -6.22 2.23 -11.83
C VAL A 377 -6.80 1.58 -10.59
N CYS A 378 -7.24 2.37 -9.60
CA CYS A 378 -7.93 1.87 -8.40
C CYS A 378 -9.44 1.82 -8.65
N PHE A 379 -10.05 0.65 -8.54
CA PHE A 379 -11.49 0.43 -8.73
C PHE A 379 -12.27 0.30 -7.41
N GLY A 380 -11.59 0.28 -6.27
CA GLY A 380 -12.23 0.07 -4.96
C GLY A 380 -13.21 1.18 -4.59
N LEU A 381 -12.84 2.45 -4.83
CA LEU A 381 -13.65 3.61 -4.45
C LEU A 381 -14.86 3.84 -5.35
N THR A 382 -14.67 3.71 -6.67
CA THR A 382 -15.68 4.00 -7.70
C THR A 382 -16.84 3.00 -7.67
N THR A 383 -18.02 3.43 -8.08
CA THR A 383 -19.17 2.56 -8.41
C THR A 383 -18.93 1.85 -9.74
N GLU A 384 -19.69 0.80 -10.05
CA GLU A 384 -19.61 0.07 -11.32
C GLU A 384 -19.87 1.01 -12.51
N GLY A 385 -20.90 1.87 -12.42
CA GLY A 385 -21.18 2.87 -13.47
C GLY A 385 -20.07 3.93 -13.63
N GLU A 386 -19.46 4.38 -12.51
CA GLU A 386 -18.31 5.28 -12.58
C GLU A 386 -17.07 4.62 -13.18
N ILE A 387 -16.92 3.29 -13.04
CA ILE A 387 -15.85 2.54 -13.72
C ILE A 387 -16.07 2.58 -15.23
N GLU A 388 -17.27 2.24 -15.70
CA GLU A 388 -17.59 2.25 -17.13
C GLU A 388 -17.40 3.63 -17.78
N GLU A 389 -18.02 4.66 -17.18
CA GLU A 389 -17.93 6.04 -17.70
C GLU A 389 -16.49 6.58 -17.62
N GLY A 390 -15.78 6.29 -16.52
CA GLY A 390 -14.43 6.76 -16.26
C GLY A 390 -13.40 6.13 -17.18
N ILE A 391 -13.51 4.83 -17.48
CA ILE A 391 -12.63 4.17 -18.47
C ILE A 391 -12.89 4.68 -19.87
N ALA A 392 -14.15 4.92 -20.26
CA ALA A 392 -14.47 5.57 -21.52
C ALA A 392 -13.91 7.00 -21.61
N ALA A 393 -13.93 7.76 -20.50
CA ALA A 393 -13.30 9.07 -20.43
C ALA A 393 -11.77 9.00 -20.52
N LEU A 394 -11.14 7.99 -19.89
CA LEU A 394 -9.70 7.76 -19.97
C LEU A 394 -9.27 7.40 -21.41
N ALA A 395 -10.04 6.58 -22.11
CA ALA A 395 -9.79 6.26 -23.51
C ALA A 395 -9.85 7.51 -24.42
N ARG A 396 -10.85 8.38 -24.19
CA ARG A 396 -10.91 9.69 -24.89
C ARG A 396 -9.71 10.59 -24.55
N ALA A 397 -9.24 10.59 -23.31
CA ALA A 397 -8.04 11.32 -22.92
C ALA A 397 -6.79 10.77 -23.64
N CYS A 398 -6.67 9.45 -23.74
CA CYS A 398 -5.61 8.78 -24.47
C CYS A 398 -5.62 9.19 -25.96
N PHE A 399 -6.79 9.15 -26.60
CA PHE A 399 -6.95 9.60 -28.00
C PHE A 399 -6.53 11.06 -28.18
N ARG A 400 -6.95 11.97 -27.28
CA ARG A 400 -6.56 13.38 -27.33
C ARG A 400 -5.04 13.59 -27.20
N ALA A 401 -4.39 12.79 -26.38
CA ALA A 401 -2.95 12.90 -26.14
C ALA A 401 -2.10 12.27 -27.24
N THR A 402 -2.56 11.17 -27.84
CA THR A 402 -1.73 10.31 -28.70
C THR A 402 -2.20 10.24 -30.17
N GLY A 403 -3.46 10.63 -30.44
CA GLY A 403 -4.11 10.43 -31.75
C GLY A 403 -4.49 8.97 -32.04
N ARG A 404 -4.25 8.03 -31.12
CA ARG A 404 -4.59 6.61 -31.29
C ARG A 404 -6.08 6.39 -30.98
N PRO A 405 -6.85 5.81 -31.93
CA PRO A 405 -8.28 5.58 -31.73
C PRO A 405 -8.51 4.54 -30.63
N ALA A 406 -9.62 4.68 -29.90
CA ALA A 406 -10.15 3.62 -29.06
C ALA A 406 -10.55 2.41 -29.92
N SER A 407 -10.52 1.21 -29.35
CA SER A 407 -10.74 -0.05 -30.10
C SER A 407 -12.14 -0.16 -30.72
N SER A 408 -13.12 0.51 -30.16
CA SER A 408 -14.49 0.57 -30.69
C SER A 408 -14.57 1.08 -32.15
N SER A 409 -13.57 1.82 -32.60
CA SER A 409 -13.48 2.24 -34.01
C SER A 409 -13.12 1.10 -34.97
N ASN A 410 -12.59 -0.02 -34.46
CA ASN A 410 -12.26 -1.17 -35.30
C ASN A 410 -13.46 -2.10 -35.54
N ILE A 411 -14.49 -2.04 -34.72
CA ILE A 411 -15.72 -2.83 -34.85
C ILE A 411 -16.65 -2.22 -35.95
N VAL A 412 -16.61 -0.92 -36.13
CA VAL A 412 -17.45 -0.22 -37.11
C VAL A 412 -16.96 -0.44 -38.55
N ASN A 413 -15.70 -0.83 -38.74
CA ASN A 413 -15.12 -1.10 -40.05
C ASN A 413 -15.25 -2.58 -40.49
N ALA A 414 -15.91 -3.42 -39.69
CA ALA A 414 -16.17 -4.83 -40.00
C ALA A 414 -17.63 -5.10 -40.42
N ALA A 415 -18.43 -4.05 -40.71
CA ALA A 415 -19.80 -4.16 -41.22
C ALA A 415 -19.92 -3.79 -42.72
#